data_9c0f66d634844acf7a76e624b1bed3f0
#
_entry.id   9c0f66d634844acf7a76e624b1bed3f0
#
_cell.length_a   1.000
_cell.length_b   1.000
_cell.length_c   1.000
_cell.angle_alpha   90.00
_cell.angle_beta   90.00
_cell.angle_gamma   90.00
#
_symmetry.space_group_name_H-M   'P 1'
#
loop_
_entity.id
_entity.type
_entity.pdbx_description
1 polymer ?
#
loop_
_entity_poly.entity_id
_entity_poly.type
_entity_poly.pdbx_seq_one_letter_code
_entity_poly.pdbx_strand_id
1 'polypeptide(L)'
;FFFSSRRRHTRFRNVTGVQTCALPIFELKDADYALTHPKESWLRSHFDFISADGKTLVEAKNYNASVRNKFDAEAGIIPAADMAQLIHEAACHNVQKIVLAVLFGGQNFETFEFTIAEAQKEELIKDMAKFWAAVATKTPLEAETTEQTKLIYAQDSGTSIVAIQPIEKAAEALKFVKEEIKRLEEKEEHLLTAIQNHMQWSSELVSFDGKVLATWKSSKGSKRFDAKLFQAQQPELYEKFVVETQGSRRFLLK
;
A
#
# COMPACT_ATOMS: atom_id res chain seq x y z
N PHE A 1 -14.15 8.71 -2.11
CA PHE A 1 -13.45 7.74 -1.27
C PHE A 1 -14.13 7.70 0.07
N PHE A 2 -14.81 6.62 0.30
CA PHE A 2 -15.06 6.21 1.66
C PHE A 2 -13.74 5.62 2.15
N PHE A 3 -13.01 6.27 3.01
CA PHE A 3 -12.18 5.56 3.95
C PHE A 3 -13.14 4.81 4.89
N SER A 4 -13.87 3.87 4.30
CA SER A 4 -14.63 2.93 5.09
C SER A 4 -13.63 1.92 5.59
N SER A 5 -13.19 2.08 6.79
CA SER A 5 -12.71 1.00 7.63
C SER A 5 -13.87 0.00 7.83
N ARG A 6 -14.29 -0.67 6.74
CA ARG A 6 -15.09 -1.89 6.83
C ARG A 6 -14.20 -3.05 7.28
N ARG A 7 -13.46 -2.85 8.33
CA ARG A 7 -13.11 -3.97 9.19
C ARG A 7 -14.25 -4.09 10.18
N ARG A 8 -14.93 -5.23 10.10
CA ARG A 8 -15.96 -5.65 11.02
C ARG A 8 -15.68 -5.03 12.38
N HIS A 9 -16.62 -4.25 12.91
CA HIS A 9 -16.66 -3.85 14.32
C HIS A 9 -16.50 -5.11 15.17
N THR A 10 -15.27 -5.50 15.43
CA THR A 10 -14.97 -6.25 16.63
C THR A 10 -15.20 -5.21 17.70
N ARG A 11 -16.43 -5.17 18.21
CA ARG A 11 -16.84 -4.28 19.29
C ARG A 11 -15.75 -4.36 20.34
N PHE A 12 -15.00 -3.27 20.53
CA PHE A 12 -14.07 -3.09 21.64
C PHE A 12 -14.79 -3.15 23.01
N ARG A 13 -16.01 -3.69 23.06
CA ARG A 13 -16.79 -3.85 24.29
C ARG A 13 -16.15 -4.72 25.35
N ASN A 14 -15.05 -5.42 25.06
CA ASN A 14 -14.36 -6.29 26.01
C ASN A 14 -12.85 -6.01 26.16
N VAL A 15 -12.34 -4.87 25.71
CA VAL A 15 -10.96 -4.46 25.97
C VAL A 15 -10.97 -3.45 27.12
N THR A 16 -11.37 -3.92 28.28
CA THR A 16 -11.31 -3.14 29.54
C THR A 16 -9.91 -2.60 29.86
N GLY A 17 -8.84 -3.18 29.31
CA GLY A 17 -7.47 -2.72 29.48
C GLY A 17 -7.09 -1.47 28.66
N VAL A 18 -7.63 -1.28 27.48
CA VAL A 18 -7.32 -0.11 26.61
C VAL A 18 -8.06 1.14 27.12
N GLN A 19 -9.29 0.98 27.58
CA GLN A 19 -10.03 2.08 28.20
C GLN A 19 -9.33 2.63 29.45
N THR A 20 -8.70 1.79 30.25
CA THR A 20 -8.03 2.23 31.47
C THR A 20 -6.71 2.98 31.24
N CYS A 21 -6.02 2.78 30.12
CA CYS A 21 -4.79 3.49 29.81
C CYS A 21 -5.01 4.86 29.13
N ALA A 22 -6.12 5.03 28.39
CA ALA A 22 -6.46 6.30 27.74
C ALA A 22 -7.30 7.22 28.64
N LEU A 23 -7.98 6.67 29.64
CA LEU A 23 -8.90 7.38 30.56
C LEU A 23 -8.29 8.47 31.45
N PRO A 24 -6.99 8.51 31.80
CA PRO A 24 -6.45 9.61 32.60
C PRO A 24 -6.31 10.94 31.86
N ILE A 25 -6.37 10.92 30.51
CA ILE A 25 -6.02 12.09 29.69
C ILE A 25 -7.28 12.81 29.19
N PHE A 26 -8.34 12.07 28.81
CA PHE A 26 -9.56 12.64 28.25
C PHE A 26 -10.78 11.84 28.67
N GLU A 27 -11.87 12.54 29.03
CA GLU A 27 -13.19 11.93 29.02
C GLU A 27 -13.63 11.80 27.57
N LEU A 28 -13.71 10.57 27.05
CA LEU A 28 -14.03 10.24 25.66
C LEU A 28 -15.49 9.84 25.52
N LYS A 29 -16.10 10.27 24.43
CA LYS A 29 -17.43 9.82 23.98
C LYS A 29 -17.29 9.06 22.69
N ASP A 30 -18.03 7.96 22.56
CA ASP A 30 -18.13 7.24 21.29
C ASP A 30 -18.70 8.18 20.22
N ALA A 31 -18.08 8.17 19.04
CA ALA A 31 -18.52 8.93 17.88
C ALA A 31 -19.03 7.98 16.80
N ASP A 32 -20.12 7.25 17.08
CA ASP A 32 -20.74 6.29 16.15
C ASP A 32 -21.63 6.98 15.11
N TYR A 33 -21.13 8.04 14.50
CA TYR A 33 -21.83 8.77 13.43
C TYR A 33 -20.85 9.31 12.38
N ALA A 34 -21.37 9.45 11.15
CA ALA A 34 -20.62 10.09 10.08
C ALA A 34 -20.85 11.60 10.09
N LEU A 35 -19.77 12.37 9.98
CA LEU A 35 -19.87 13.79 9.69
C LEU A 35 -19.57 14.07 8.23
N THR A 36 -20.30 15.05 7.69
CA THR A 36 -20.08 15.61 6.37
C THR A 36 -19.44 16.98 6.54
N HIS A 37 -18.41 17.27 5.75
CA HIS A 37 -17.76 18.57 5.76
C HIS A 37 -18.79 19.69 5.46
N PRO A 38 -18.78 20.83 6.17
CA PRO A 38 -19.84 21.85 6.08
C PRO A 38 -20.01 22.45 4.67
N LYS A 39 -18.92 22.55 3.89
CA LYS A 39 -18.94 23.13 2.54
C LYS A 39 -18.86 22.08 1.42
N GLU A 40 -18.28 20.92 1.71
CA GLU A 40 -18.00 19.89 0.71
C GLU A 40 -18.82 18.63 1.01
N SER A 41 -20.02 18.54 0.45
CA SER A 41 -20.99 17.45 0.74
C SER A 41 -20.51 16.05 0.37
N TRP A 42 -19.53 15.94 -0.51
CA TRP A 42 -18.88 14.70 -0.91
C TRP A 42 -17.81 14.23 0.09
N LEU A 43 -17.34 15.12 0.97
CA LEU A 43 -16.31 14.84 1.97
C LEU A 43 -16.99 14.40 3.28
N ARG A 44 -16.83 13.13 3.63
CA ARG A 44 -17.46 12.52 4.80
C ARG A 44 -16.48 11.66 5.54
N SER A 45 -16.55 11.66 6.87
CA SER A 45 -15.68 10.86 7.72
C SER A 45 -16.44 10.23 8.88
N HIS A 46 -15.95 9.09 9.33
CA HIS A 46 -16.21 8.49 10.63
C HIS A 46 -14.94 8.60 11.46
N PHE A 47 -15.07 8.76 12.75
CA PHE A 47 -13.97 8.72 13.70
C PHE A 47 -14.42 7.93 14.93
N ASP A 48 -13.46 7.42 15.72
CA ASP A 48 -13.80 6.49 16.79
C ASP A 48 -14.31 7.19 18.04
N PHE A 49 -13.63 8.26 18.48
CA PHE A 49 -13.97 8.97 19.72
C PHE A 49 -13.79 10.47 19.59
N ILE A 50 -14.49 11.20 20.46
CA ILE A 50 -14.34 12.63 20.64
C ILE A 50 -14.22 12.97 22.13
N SER A 51 -13.39 13.96 22.46
CA SER A 51 -13.29 14.48 23.82
C SER A 51 -14.61 15.07 24.30
N ALA A 52 -14.84 15.11 25.62
CA ALA A 52 -16.09 15.62 26.23
C ALA A 52 -16.36 17.08 25.84
N ASP A 53 -15.31 17.89 25.61
CA ASP A 53 -15.40 19.29 25.19
C ASP A 53 -15.61 19.45 23.68
N GLY A 54 -15.57 18.36 22.91
CA GLY A 54 -15.78 18.36 21.47
C GLY A 54 -14.62 18.93 20.64
N LYS A 55 -13.42 19.14 21.23
CA LYS A 55 -12.31 19.82 20.58
C LYS A 55 -11.21 18.90 20.08
N THR A 56 -11.18 17.66 20.53
CA THR A 56 -10.14 16.70 20.19
C THR A 56 -10.78 15.39 19.69
N LEU A 57 -10.41 14.96 18.49
CA LEU A 57 -10.75 13.63 17.99
C LEU A 57 -9.72 12.62 18.46
N VAL A 58 -10.15 11.37 18.62
CA VAL A 58 -9.25 10.25 18.88
C VAL A 58 -9.58 9.14 17.90
N GLU A 59 -8.59 8.77 17.12
CA GLU A 59 -8.62 7.63 16.20
C GLU A 59 -7.84 6.47 16.81
N ALA A 60 -8.42 5.28 16.84
CA ALA A 60 -7.83 4.09 17.42
C ALA A 60 -7.39 3.10 16.34
N LYS A 61 -6.14 2.67 16.40
CA LYS A 61 -5.57 1.69 15.45
C LYS A 61 -5.00 0.49 16.19
N ASN A 62 -5.14 -0.68 15.58
CA ASN A 62 -4.48 -1.90 16.04
C ASN A 62 -3.60 -2.44 14.90
N TYR A 63 -2.29 -2.38 15.10
CA TYR A 63 -1.30 -2.81 14.13
C TYR A 63 -0.50 -4.03 14.60
N ASN A 64 0.04 -4.79 13.67
CA ASN A 64 1.04 -5.80 13.98
C ASN A 64 2.28 -5.14 14.59
N ALA A 65 2.96 -5.83 15.51
CA ALA A 65 4.16 -5.31 16.18
C ALA A 65 5.26 -4.87 15.19
N SER A 66 5.38 -5.54 14.04
CA SER A 66 6.37 -5.21 13.00
C SER A 66 6.17 -3.83 12.35
N VAL A 67 4.98 -3.24 12.47
CA VAL A 67 4.69 -1.91 11.91
C VAL A 67 5.20 -0.79 12.81
N ARG A 68 5.51 -1.09 14.09
CA ARG A 68 5.96 -0.10 15.07
C ARG A 68 7.17 0.73 14.59
N ASN A 69 8.07 0.15 13.80
CA ASN A 69 9.26 0.83 13.27
C ASN A 69 8.96 1.97 12.27
N LYS A 70 7.70 2.13 11.84
CA LYS A 70 7.25 3.23 10.97
C LYS A 70 6.73 4.44 11.77
N PHE A 71 6.75 4.36 13.09
CA PHE A 71 6.26 5.37 14.00
C PHE A 71 7.40 5.89 14.87
N ASP A 72 7.45 7.21 15.07
CA ASP A 72 8.35 7.87 15.99
C ASP A 72 7.56 8.92 16.77
N ALA A 73 7.32 8.65 18.05
CA ALA A 73 6.52 9.53 18.90
C ALA A 73 7.25 10.83 19.23
N GLU A 74 8.60 10.79 19.37
CA GLU A 74 9.40 11.98 19.69
C GLU A 74 9.50 12.93 18.49
N ALA A 75 9.65 12.36 17.29
CA ALA A 75 9.68 13.13 16.04
C ALA A 75 8.29 13.44 15.48
N GLY A 76 7.21 12.90 16.03
CA GLY A 76 5.84 13.05 15.52
C GLY A 76 5.64 12.39 14.16
N ILE A 77 6.38 11.31 13.86
CA ILE A 77 6.32 10.61 12.58
C ILE A 77 5.33 9.45 12.66
N ILE A 78 4.38 9.43 11.73
CA ILE A 78 3.46 8.32 11.49
C ILE A 78 3.36 8.04 9.98
N PRO A 79 2.84 6.88 9.55
CA PRO A 79 2.62 6.60 8.13
C PRO A 79 1.77 7.68 7.46
N ALA A 80 2.17 8.08 6.25
CA ALA A 80 1.50 9.16 5.50
C ALA A 80 -0.01 8.89 5.28
N ALA A 81 -0.40 7.61 5.11
CA ALA A 81 -1.80 7.23 4.98
C ALA A 81 -2.62 7.49 6.25
N ASP A 82 -2.03 7.25 7.43
CA ASP A 82 -2.67 7.56 8.71
C ASP A 82 -2.77 9.08 8.90
N MET A 83 -1.71 9.83 8.61
CA MET A 83 -1.74 11.29 8.67
C MET A 83 -2.81 11.88 7.74
N ALA A 84 -2.94 11.40 6.51
CA ALA A 84 -3.97 11.84 5.58
C ALA A 84 -5.38 11.56 6.11
N GLN A 85 -5.60 10.41 6.76
CA GLN A 85 -6.86 10.11 7.43
C GLN A 85 -7.15 11.11 8.56
N LEU A 86 -6.18 11.39 9.43
CA LEU A 86 -6.36 12.33 10.55
C LEU A 86 -6.68 13.74 10.04
N ILE A 87 -6.01 14.22 8.99
CA ILE A 87 -6.30 15.52 8.39
C ILE A 87 -7.72 15.56 7.81
N HIS A 88 -8.15 14.47 7.15
CA HIS A 88 -9.51 14.34 6.61
C HIS A 88 -10.57 14.40 7.71
N GLU A 89 -10.38 13.68 8.80
CA GLU A 89 -11.27 13.68 9.95
C GLU A 89 -11.34 15.05 10.61
N ALA A 90 -10.18 15.70 10.81
CA ALA A 90 -10.08 17.06 11.33
C ALA A 90 -10.84 18.07 10.44
N ALA A 91 -10.76 17.91 9.11
CA ALA A 91 -11.48 18.77 8.17
C ALA A 91 -12.99 18.56 8.26
N CYS A 92 -13.47 17.33 8.29
CA CYS A 92 -14.90 17.01 8.40
C CYS A 92 -15.53 17.50 9.68
N HIS A 93 -14.81 17.41 10.80
CA HIS A 93 -15.31 17.83 12.12
C HIS A 93 -14.95 19.28 12.48
N ASN A 94 -14.16 19.95 11.69
CA ASN A 94 -13.68 21.31 11.94
C ASN A 94 -12.94 21.46 13.30
N VAL A 95 -12.13 20.45 13.65
CA VAL A 95 -11.25 20.48 14.81
C VAL A 95 -9.79 20.66 14.39
N GLN A 96 -8.94 21.06 15.34
CA GLN A 96 -7.50 21.17 15.09
C GLN A 96 -6.70 20.07 15.78
N LYS A 97 -7.23 19.49 16.89
CA LYS A 97 -6.50 18.50 17.66
C LYS A 97 -6.99 17.10 17.35
N ILE A 98 -6.06 16.21 17.07
CA ILE A 98 -6.31 14.78 16.92
C ILE A 98 -5.26 13.99 17.69
N VAL A 99 -5.70 12.92 18.32
CA VAL A 99 -4.86 11.91 18.96
C VAL A 99 -5.02 10.62 18.20
N LEU A 100 -3.92 10.06 17.72
CA LEU A 100 -3.85 8.70 17.18
C LEU A 100 -3.45 7.76 18.31
N ALA A 101 -4.34 6.90 18.73
CA ALA A 101 -4.12 5.87 19.74
C ALA A 101 -3.82 4.53 19.06
N VAL A 102 -2.63 3.98 19.25
CA VAL A 102 -2.18 2.78 18.55
C VAL A 102 -1.84 1.67 19.51
N LEU A 103 -2.40 0.47 19.24
CA LEU A 103 -2.04 -0.76 19.93
C LEU A 103 -1.21 -1.62 18.97
N PHE A 104 0.09 -1.80 19.26
CA PHE A 104 1.01 -2.62 18.47
C PHE A 104 1.07 -4.05 19.01
N GLY A 105 0.75 -5.04 18.17
CA GLY A 105 0.79 -6.45 18.54
C GLY A 105 -0.11 -6.86 19.70
N GLY A 106 -1.11 -6.04 20.02
CA GLY A 106 -2.01 -6.27 21.15
C GLY A 106 -1.38 -6.03 22.53
N GLN A 107 -0.17 -5.49 22.63
CA GLN A 107 0.58 -5.36 23.89
C GLN A 107 1.14 -3.96 24.12
N ASN A 108 1.65 -3.29 23.11
CA ASN A 108 2.26 -1.97 23.26
C ASN A 108 1.29 -0.88 22.82
N PHE A 109 0.83 -0.09 23.77
CA PHE A 109 -0.07 1.05 23.54
C PHE A 109 0.73 2.34 23.50
N GLU A 110 0.55 3.14 22.45
CA GLU A 110 1.17 4.44 22.26
C GLU A 110 0.16 5.46 21.74
N THR A 111 0.37 6.72 22.06
CA THR A 111 -0.44 7.84 21.58
C THR A 111 0.42 8.85 20.85
N PHE A 112 -0.12 9.41 19.77
CA PHE A 112 0.53 10.44 18.95
C PHE A 112 -0.44 11.61 18.84
N GLU A 113 -0.05 12.78 19.33
CA GLU A 113 -0.87 13.98 19.33
C GLU A 113 -0.48 14.91 18.19
N PHE A 114 -1.48 15.39 17.46
CA PHE A 114 -1.28 16.28 16.33
C PHE A 114 -2.14 17.53 16.43
N THR A 115 -1.58 18.65 16.02
CA THR A 115 -2.32 19.87 15.75
C THR A 115 -2.36 20.09 14.25
N ILE A 116 -3.52 19.93 13.66
CA ILE A 116 -3.74 20.05 12.21
C ILE A 116 -4.02 21.51 11.87
N ALA A 117 -3.15 22.10 11.07
CA ALA A 117 -3.32 23.48 10.59
C ALA A 117 -4.41 23.56 9.52
N GLU A 118 -5.09 24.71 9.41
CA GLU A 118 -6.12 24.93 8.36
C GLU A 118 -5.54 24.77 6.96
N ALA A 119 -4.30 25.22 6.72
CA ALA A 119 -3.64 25.05 5.44
C ALA A 119 -3.48 23.56 5.03
N GLN A 120 -3.23 22.65 5.97
CA GLN A 120 -3.15 21.21 5.70
C GLN A 120 -4.52 20.64 5.31
N LYS A 121 -5.60 21.11 5.96
CA LYS A 121 -6.96 20.69 5.62
C LYS A 121 -7.34 21.19 4.22
N GLU A 122 -7.06 22.47 3.92
CA GLU A 122 -7.36 23.07 2.63
C GLU A 122 -6.60 22.38 1.49
N GLU A 123 -5.32 22.05 1.68
CA GLU A 123 -4.50 21.34 0.71
C GLU A 123 -5.09 19.94 0.43
N LEU A 124 -5.40 19.19 1.48
CA LEU A 124 -6.01 17.86 1.35
C LEU A 124 -7.36 17.94 0.61
N ILE A 125 -8.23 18.88 1.00
CA ILE A 125 -9.53 19.08 0.36
C ILE A 125 -9.36 19.39 -1.13
N LYS A 126 -8.41 20.26 -1.48
CA LYS A 126 -8.11 20.60 -2.87
C LYS A 126 -7.69 19.40 -3.71
N ASP A 127 -6.84 18.53 -3.16
CA ASP A 127 -6.39 17.35 -3.87
C ASP A 127 -7.49 16.28 -3.96
N MET A 128 -8.25 16.10 -2.91
CA MET A 128 -9.42 15.21 -2.92
C MET A 128 -10.51 15.70 -3.87
N ALA A 129 -10.70 17.03 -4.02
CA ALA A 129 -11.66 17.60 -4.96
C ALA A 129 -11.32 17.28 -6.41
N LYS A 130 -10.03 17.27 -6.79
CA LYS A 130 -9.58 16.85 -8.13
C LYS A 130 -9.98 15.41 -8.40
N PHE A 131 -9.73 14.54 -7.43
CA PHE A 131 -10.11 13.14 -7.52
C PHE A 131 -11.64 12.97 -7.61
N TRP A 132 -12.39 13.69 -6.75
CA TRP A 132 -13.86 13.65 -6.77
C TRP A 132 -14.46 14.14 -8.09
N ALA A 133 -13.87 15.19 -8.68
CA ALA A 133 -14.26 15.67 -10.00
C ALA A 133 -14.06 14.58 -11.07
N ALA A 134 -12.95 13.86 -11.03
CA ALA A 134 -12.69 12.71 -11.92
C ALA A 134 -13.72 11.59 -11.73
N VAL A 135 -14.10 11.28 -10.48
CA VAL A 135 -15.15 10.31 -10.17
C VAL A 135 -16.52 10.75 -10.71
N ALA A 136 -16.88 12.03 -10.47
CA ALA A 136 -18.18 12.57 -10.90
C ALA A 136 -18.31 12.61 -12.43
N THR A 137 -17.25 12.92 -13.14
CA THR A 137 -17.19 12.94 -14.61
C THR A 137 -16.89 11.57 -15.22
N LYS A 138 -16.62 10.54 -14.39
CA LYS A 138 -16.17 9.21 -14.82
C LYS A 138 -14.92 9.27 -15.72
N THR A 139 -14.08 10.26 -15.50
CA THR A 139 -12.82 10.46 -16.24
C THR A 139 -11.67 9.98 -15.38
N PRO A 140 -10.95 8.92 -15.75
CA PRO A 140 -9.80 8.46 -15.00
C PRO A 140 -8.74 9.57 -14.86
N LEU A 141 -8.09 9.66 -13.70
CA LEU A 141 -6.89 10.45 -13.53
C LEU A 141 -5.75 9.89 -14.38
N GLU A 142 -4.78 10.75 -14.73
CA GLU A 142 -3.58 10.29 -15.39
C GLU A 142 -2.85 9.25 -14.53
N ALA A 143 -2.40 8.18 -15.17
CA ALA A 143 -1.71 7.10 -14.48
C ALA A 143 -0.28 7.50 -14.13
N GLU A 144 0.11 7.30 -12.89
CA GLU A 144 1.46 7.57 -12.39
C GLU A 144 2.35 6.31 -12.45
N THR A 145 1.74 5.13 -12.56
CA THR A 145 2.46 3.85 -12.60
C THR A 145 1.99 2.99 -13.77
N THR A 146 2.84 2.03 -14.18
CA THR A 146 2.49 1.06 -15.24
C THR A 146 1.34 0.15 -14.83
N GLU A 147 1.18 -0.14 -13.55
CA GLU A 147 0.05 -0.90 -13.00
C GLU A 147 -1.27 -0.13 -13.16
N GLN A 148 -1.28 1.16 -12.82
CA GLN A 148 -2.45 2.02 -13.03
C GLN A 148 -2.79 2.14 -14.51
N THR A 149 -1.78 2.30 -15.39
CA THR A 149 -1.98 2.34 -16.85
C THR A 149 -2.66 1.06 -17.36
N LYS A 150 -2.24 -0.12 -16.87
CA LYS A 150 -2.86 -1.39 -17.23
C LYS A 150 -4.30 -1.52 -16.75
N LEU A 151 -4.64 -0.94 -15.60
CA LEU A 151 -6.01 -0.93 -15.08
C LEU A 151 -6.92 0.00 -15.90
N ILE A 152 -6.44 1.20 -16.22
CA ILE A 152 -7.22 2.19 -16.99
C ILE A 152 -7.41 1.72 -18.43
N TYR A 153 -6.36 1.20 -19.06
CA TYR A 153 -6.34 0.80 -20.47
C TYR A 153 -6.18 -0.72 -20.62
N ALA A 154 -7.02 -1.47 -19.95
CA ALA A 154 -6.91 -2.94 -19.89
C ALA A 154 -7.04 -3.62 -21.26
N GLN A 155 -7.76 -3.02 -22.20
CA GLN A 155 -8.01 -3.52 -23.55
C GLN A 155 -7.45 -2.56 -24.59
N ASP A 156 -6.97 -3.07 -25.72
CA ASP A 156 -6.63 -2.22 -26.87
C ASP A 156 -7.85 -2.03 -27.78
N SER A 157 -7.80 -1.01 -28.60
CA SER A 157 -8.85 -0.68 -29.59
C SER A 157 -8.50 -1.19 -30.99
N GLY A 158 -7.36 -1.85 -31.18
CA GLY A 158 -6.82 -2.25 -32.49
C GLY A 158 -6.39 -1.07 -33.38
N THR A 159 -6.41 0.17 -32.85
CA THR A 159 -6.04 1.38 -33.61
C THR A 159 -4.59 1.78 -33.35
N SER A 160 -4.02 2.59 -34.26
CA SER A 160 -2.69 3.19 -34.12
C SER A 160 -2.82 4.66 -33.76
N ILE A 161 -1.86 5.16 -32.97
CA ILE A 161 -1.72 6.57 -32.64
C ILE A 161 -0.33 7.05 -33.07
N VAL A 162 -0.25 8.28 -33.56
CA VAL A 162 1.03 8.91 -33.92
C VAL A 162 1.67 9.46 -32.66
N ALA A 163 2.93 9.11 -32.43
CA ALA A 163 3.68 9.61 -31.29
C ALA A 163 3.96 11.11 -31.43
N ILE A 164 3.92 11.83 -30.33
CA ILE A 164 4.45 13.19 -30.24
C ILE A 164 5.94 13.15 -29.89
N GLN A 165 6.69 14.19 -30.22
CA GLN A 165 8.15 14.23 -30.05
C GLN A 165 8.64 13.81 -28.65
N PRO A 166 8.01 14.23 -27.51
CA PRO A 166 8.42 13.76 -26.18
C PRO A 166 8.28 12.25 -26.01
N ILE A 167 7.27 11.62 -26.61
CA ILE A 167 7.02 10.18 -26.51
C ILE A 167 8.01 9.39 -27.39
N GLU A 168 8.36 9.92 -28.56
CA GLU A 168 9.45 9.33 -29.39
C GLU A 168 10.77 9.29 -28.63
N LYS A 169 11.15 10.43 -28.01
CA LYS A 169 12.35 10.49 -27.15
C LYS A 169 12.30 9.53 -25.97
N ALA A 170 11.13 9.41 -25.35
CA ALA A 170 10.94 8.45 -24.24
C ALA A 170 11.09 7.00 -24.72
N ALA A 171 10.61 6.65 -25.91
CA ALA A 171 10.79 5.32 -26.49
C ALA A 171 12.26 5.02 -26.80
N GLU A 172 13.00 5.97 -27.36
CA GLU A 172 14.44 5.86 -27.60
C GLU A 172 15.22 5.68 -26.28
N ALA A 173 14.92 6.53 -25.29
CA ALA A 173 15.53 6.42 -23.97
C ALA A 173 15.24 5.07 -23.30
N LEU A 174 14.00 4.56 -23.41
CA LEU A 174 13.64 3.26 -22.88
C LEU A 174 14.37 2.11 -23.59
N LYS A 175 14.61 2.23 -24.91
CA LYS A 175 15.40 1.26 -25.66
C LYS A 175 16.85 1.21 -25.14
N PHE A 176 17.47 2.37 -24.99
CA PHE A 176 18.81 2.47 -24.41
C PHE A 176 18.89 1.87 -23.00
N VAL A 177 17.94 2.21 -22.12
CA VAL A 177 17.89 1.65 -20.75
C VAL A 177 17.76 0.12 -20.78
N LYS A 178 16.96 -0.44 -21.68
CA LYS A 178 16.83 -1.90 -21.82
C LYS A 178 18.12 -2.58 -22.31
N GLU A 179 18.84 -1.95 -23.19
CA GLU A 179 20.15 -2.44 -23.64
C GLU A 179 21.18 -2.43 -22.51
N GLU A 180 21.19 -1.36 -21.69
CA GLU A 180 22.06 -1.30 -20.50
C GLU A 180 21.68 -2.34 -19.43
N ILE A 181 20.39 -2.56 -19.19
CA ILE A 181 19.93 -3.62 -18.28
C ILE A 181 20.43 -4.97 -18.75
N LYS A 182 20.24 -5.30 -20.04
CA LYS A 182 20.72 -6.57 -20.62
C LYS A 182 22.23 -6.74 -20.45
N ARG A 183 23.01 -5.68 -20.68
CA ARG A 183 24.46 -5.70 -20.49
C ARG A 183 24.87 -5.94 -19.04
N LEU A 184 24.13 -5.36 -18.09
CA LEU A 184 24.35 -5.56 -16.66
C LEU A 184 23.96 -6.97 -16.21
N GLU A 185 22.86 -7.51 -16.73
CA GLU A 185 22.44 -8.91 -16.49
C GLU A 185 23.46 -9.92 -16.99
N GLU A 186 24.01 -9.72 -18.19
CA GLU A 186 25.10 -10.55 -18.72
C GLU A 186 26.35 -10.49 -17.84
N LYS A 187 26.68 -9.30 -17.32
CA LYS A 187 27.80 -9.13 -16.38
C LYS A 187 27.53 -9.80 -15.04
N GLU A 188 26.31 -9.68 -14.51
CA GLU A 188 25.88 -10.35 -13.28
C GLU A 188 26.00 -11.87 -13.43
N GLU A 189 25.49 -12.43 -14.51
CA GLU A 189 25.57 -13.89 -14.79
C GLU A 189 27.03 -14.36 -14.85
N HIS A 190 27.91 -13.58 -15.47
CA HIS A 190 29.34 -13.88 -15.52
C HIS A 190 29.98 -13.92 -14.12
N LEU A 191 29.65 -12.96 -13.26
CA LEU A 191 30.17 -12.89 -11.88
C LEU A 191 29.59 -14.02 -11.02
N LEU A 192 28.29 -14.29 -11.13
CA LEU A 192 27.63 -15.40 -10.45
C LEU A 192 28.26 -16.74 -10.84
N THR A 193 28.46 -16.96 -12.15
CA THR A 193 29.10 -18.18 -12.64
C THR A 193 30.50 -18.36 -12.08
N ALA A 194 31.30 -17.31 -12.04
CA ALA A 194 32.65 -17.37 -11.46
C ALA A 194 32.63 -17.74 -9.97
N ILE A 195 31.71 -17.12 -9.19
CA ILE A 195 31.53 -17.41 -7.78
C ILE A 195 31.06 -18.86 -7.56
N GLN A 196 30.05 -19.29 -8.30
CA GLN A 196 29.50 -20.66 -8.19
C GLN A 196 30.52 -21.74 -8.59
N ASN A 197 31.30 -21.50 -9.64
CA ASN A 197 32.39 -22.38 -10.04
C ASN A 197 33.47 -22.49 -8.95
N HIS A 198 33.73 -21.42 -8.22
CA HIS A 198 34.65 -21.43 -7.08
C HIS A 198 34.05 -22.20 -5.89
N MET A 199 32.78 -21.99 -5.61
CA MET A 199 32.05 -22.66 -4.49
C MET A 199 31.90 -24.17 -4.71
N GLN A 200 31.73 -24.63 -5.94
CA GLN A 200 31.50 -26.02 -6.31
C GLN A 200 30.37 -26.66 -5.43
N TRP A 201 30.74 -27.58 -4.54
CA TRP A 201 29.82 -28.29 -3.65
C TRP A 201 29.64 -27.60 -2.29
N SER A 202 30.33 -26.47 -2.04
CA SER A 202 30.25 -25.76 -0.77
C SER A 202 28.96 -24.97 -0.66
N SER A 203 28.36 -24.98 0.52
CA SER A 203 27.12 -24.25 0.79
C SER A 203 27.32 -22.81 1.22
N GLU A 204 28.56 -22.42 1.58
CA GLU A 204 28.92 -21.07 2.02
C GLU A 204 30.28 -20.65 1.45
N LEU A 205 30.35 -19.38 1.02
CA LEU A 205 31.58 -18.71 0.66
C LEU A 205 31.94 -17.73 1.78
N VAL A 206 33.14 -17.82 2.31
CA VAL A 206 33.61 -16.93 3.38
C VAL A 206 34.84 -16.16 2.95
N SER A 207 35.00 -14.94 3.45
CA SER A 207 36.20 -14.13 3.28
C SER A 207 37.36 -14.57 4.22
N PHE A 208 38.54 -14.02 4.03
CA PHE A 208 39.72 -14.33 4.88
C PHE A 208 39.51 -14.03 6.35
N ASP A 209 38.68 -13.04 6.69
CA ASP A 209 38.34 -12.64 8.06
C ASP A 209 37.10 -13.42 8.60
N GLY A 210 36.64 -14.44 7.88
CA GLY A 210 35.55 -15.33 8.31
C GLY A 210 34.13 -14.78 8.07
N LYS A 211 33.98 -13.67 7.37
CA LYS A 211 32.67 -13.13 7.02
C LYS A 211 32.03 -13.93 5.89
N VAL A 212 30.76 -14.32 6.05
CA VAL A 212 30.00 -14.98 4.97
C VAL A 212 29.74 -13.97 3.86
N LEU A 213 30.22 -14.26 2.65
CA LEU A 213 30.04 -13.47 1.43
C LEU A 213 28.83 -13.94 0.61
N ALA A 214 28.63 -15.25 0.52
CA ALA A 214 27.52 -15.84 -0.22
C ALA A 214 27.11 -17.19 0.36
N THR A 215 25.86 -17.58 0.14
CA THR A 215 25.35 -18.93 0.42
C THR A 215 24.71 -19.52 -0.83
N TRP A 216 24.99 -20.82 -1.07
CA TRP A 216 24.41 -21.55 -2.18
C TRP A 216 23.98 -22.94 -1.68
N LYS A 217 22.74 -22.98 -1.11
CA LYS A 217 22.20 -24.16 -0.41
C LYS A 217 21.09 -24.81 -1.21
N SER A 218 21.01 -26.14 -1.16
CA SER A 218 19.88 -26.86 -1.73
C SER A 218 18.60 -26.55 -0.97
N SER A 219 17.54 -26.23 -1.68
CA SER A 219 16.21 -26.10 -1.10
C SER A 219 15.56 -27.47 -0.89
N LYS A 220 14.58 -27.55 0.03
CA LYS A 220 13.76 -28.76 0.16
C LYS A 220 12.94 -28.97 -1.10
N GLY A 221 12.83 -30.21 -1.57
CA GLY A 221 11.94 -30.56 -2.65
C GLY A 221 10.49 -30.18 -2.33
N SER A 222 9.78 -29.65 -3.32
CA SER A 222 8.36 -29.32 -3.21
C SER A 222 7.53 -30.23 -4.14
N LYS A 223 6.31 -30.55 -3.70
CA LYS A 223 5.34 -31.23 -4.56
C LYS A 223 4.66 -30.18 -5.42
N ARG A 224 4.63 -30.40 -6.73
CA ARG A 224 3.92 -29.54 -7.69
C ARG A 224 2.82 -30.37 -8.34
N PHE A 225 1.64 -29.77 -8.48
CA PHE A 225 0.55 -30.36 -9.26
C PHE A 225 0.92 -30.33 -10.75
N ASP A 226 0.85 -31.48 -11.41
CA ASP A 226 1.08 -31.61 -12.84
C ASP A 226 -0.26 -31.45 -13.58
N ALA A 227 -0.56 -30.23 -13.96
CA ALA A 227 -1.81 -29.89 -14.64
C ALA A 227 -1.92 -30.56 -16.02
N LYS A 228 -0.79 -30.76 -16.73
CA LYS A 228 -0.80 -31.43 -18.04
C LYS A 228 -1.13 -32.90 -17.93
N LEU A 229 -0.48 -33.59 -16.96
CA LEU A 229 -0.77 -34.99 -16.69
C LEU A 229 -2.20 -35.18 -16.18
N PHE A 230 -2.66 -34.28 -15.31
CA PHE A 230 -4.03 -34.29 -14.80
C PHE A 230 -5.07 -34.11 -15.92
N GLN A 231 -4.86 -33.13 -16.82
CA GLN A 231 -5.71 -32.89 -17.97
C GLN A 231 -5.78 -34.12 -18.90
N ALA A 232 -4.63 -34.78 -19.12
CA ALA A 232 -4.57 -35.97 -19.96
C ALA A 232 -5.29 -37.19 -19.34
N GLN A 233 -5.22 -37.33 -18.02
CA GLN A 233 -5.80 -38.50 -17.32
C GLN A 233 -7.24 -38.27 -16.87
N GLN A 234 -7.65 -37.02 -16.62
CA GLN A 234 -8.95 -36.65 -16.07
C GLN A 234 -9.53 -35.41 -16.78
N PRO A 235 -9.78 -35.47 -18.12
CA PRO A 235 -10.18 -34.29 -18.91
C PRO A 235 -11.50 -33.69 -18.43
N GLU A 236 -12.50 -34.52 -18.14
CA GLU A 236 -13.81 -34.02 -17.67
C GLU A 236 -13.73 -33.32 -16.32
N LEU A 237 -12.83 -33.79 -15.45
CA LEU A 237 -12.62 -33.16 -14.15
C LEU A 237 -11.81 -31.88 -14.30
N TYR A 238 -10.81 -31.86 -15.18
CA TYR A 238 -10.02 -30.68 -15.47
C TYR A 238 -10.91 -29.51 -15.98
N GLU A 239 -11.79 -29.76 -16.94
CA GLU A 239 -12.69 -28.74 -17.51
C GLU A 239 -13.62 -28.09 -16.46
N LYS A 240 -14.00 -28.82 -15.41
CA LYS A 240 -14.83 -28.26 -14.33
C LYS A 240 -14.10 -27.23 -13.47
N PHE A 241 -12.76 -27.21 -13.51
CA PHE A 241 -11.92 -26.32 -12.72
C PHE A 241 -11.14 -25.33 -13.57
N VAL A 242 -11.28 -25.35 -14.89
CA VAL A 242 -10.71 -24.34 -15.78
C VAL A 242 -11.51 -23.06 -15.64
N VAL A 243 -10.80 -21.96 -15.39
CA VAL A 243 -11.37 -20.61 -15.35
C VAL A 243 -10.76 -19.82 -16.49
N GLU A 244 -11.58 -19.30 -17.38
CA GLU A 244 -11.12 -18.36 -18.40
C GLU A 244 -10.77 -17.02 -17.74
N THR A 245 -9.54 -16.60 -17.93
CA THR A 245 -9.09 -15.27 -17.51
C THR A 245 -9.00 -14.35 -18.71
N GLN A 246 -9.41 -13.11 -18.52
CA GLN A 246 -9.30 -12.10 -19.56
C GLN A 246 -7.82 -11.89 -19.92
N GLY A 247 -7.50 -11.84 -21.22
CA GLY A 247 -6.17 -11.55 -21.72
C GLY A 247 -5.68 -10.15 -21.26
N SER A 248 -4.39 -10.02 -21.01
CA SER A 248 -3.78 -8.75 -20.63
C SER A 248 -3.02 -8.12 -21.80
N ARG A 249 -3.00 -6.79 -21.87
CA ARG A 249 -2.18 -6.06 -22.85
C ARG A 249 -0.69 -6.23 -22.53
N ARG A 250 0.10 -6.55 -23.56
CA ARG A 250 1.53 -6.69 -23.43
C ARG A 250 2.23 -5.55 -24.16
N PHE A 251 2.99 -4.74 -23.44
CA PHE A 251 3.80 -3.68 -24.02
C PHE A 251 5.10 -4.27 -24.61
N LEU A 252 5.33 -4.05 -25.90
CA LEU A 252 6.54 -4.48 -26.62
C LEU A 252 7.14 -3.28 -27.32
N LEU A 253 8.36 -2.91 -26.96
CA LEU A 253 9.14 -1.91 -27.67
C LEU A 253 9.73 -2.55 -28.94
N LYS A 254 9.65 -1.83 -30.07
CA LYS A 254 10.15 -2.29 -31.40
C LYS A 254 11.44 -1.57 -31.76
#